data_4c508ed1dccae78bce76755940c598e7
#
_entry.id   4c508ed1dccae78bce76755940c598e7
#
_cell.length_a   1.000
_cell.length_b   1.000
_cell.length_c   1.000
_cell.angle_alpha   90.00
_cell.angle_beta   90.00
_cell.angle_gamma   90.00
#
_symmetry.space_group_name_H-M   'P 1'
#
loop_
_entity.id
_entity.type
_entity.pdbx_description
1 polymer ?
#
loop_
_entity_poly.entity_id
_entity_poly.type
_entity_poly.pdbx_seq_one_letter_code
_entity_poly.pdbx_strand_id
1 'polypeptide(L)'
;MEIAIALSGGGYRATAYHLGVLSYLNHLKFGNSTLLDHVRTFSTVSGGSLAGLWYVVGEIKQIERNIIFHELLVRIKNKEVLSGLLDEIKEKPEKGDTLITELADVYDRQFFNGEQFGLIMDAVENNAIHHFTANATDTSSGLPFRFQATKRLAGDGNHEYGYIGNKYYNMPRDIARQLRLADVLAASSCFPGIFEPIVIPDNFHIDTDYEFFTETGHIGLLDGGILDNLGINSILRAESQLHTECPDKPDNCIDMVIVSDASESRLKGYSHAENGRDKKTLEKLFWRIYVVAWLFGIIACVSFRIAIPILGGLTATLAIVCAVASGCIADFDKKLSGWVKTKVPPEIDSNVIGKIPFGRLPSMFKDRASSLLNMSESVVMAYLHRLSLDKLYGDKSWNNRILLNAENTLTNGGKWENVARKYHIRSMYNPSDVVLANTYDTVRTDTTLWFTDEQVLSGLPEKVVACGQYTLCWNLIMYIKKLRSNTDNTNQGHQDLMKLERKLIKDWKRFNENPLFMAKL
;
A
#
# COMPACT_ATOMS: atom_id res chain seq x y z
N MET A 1 22.61 -10.87 -17.96
CA MET A 1 21.74 -11.23 -16.82
C MET A 1 20.62 -10.20 -16.78
N GLU A 2 19.38 -10.64 -16.67
CA GLU A 2 18.18 -9.80 -16.57
C GLU A 2 17.54 -10.03 -15.18
N ILE A 3 17.43 -9.00 -14.39
CA ILE A 3 16.80 -9.05 -13.06
C ILE A 3 15.47 -8.30 -13.12
N ALA A 4 14.42 -8.96 -12.67
CA ALA A 4 13.15 -8.31 -12.34
C ALA A 4 13.07 -8.03 -10.84
N ILE A 5 12.51 -6.90 -10.47
CA ILE A 5 12.24 -6.56 -9.08
C ILE A 5 10.76 -6.25 -8.86
N ALA A 6 10.19 -6.87 -7.86
CA ALA A 6 8.85 -6.59 -7.37
C ALA A 6 8.96 -5.86 -6.03
N LEU A 7 8.43 -4.63 -5.95
CA LEU A 7 8.47 -3.76 -4.78
C LEU A 7 7.07 -3.68 -4.16
N SER A 8 6.89 -4.28 -3.01
CA SER A 8 5.59 -4.39 -2.34
C SER A 8 5.06 -3.08 -1.79
N GLY A 9 3.76 -3.03 -1.52
CA GLY A 9 3.14 -1.93 -0.77
C GLY A 9 3.50 -1.92 0.71
N GLY A 10 3.12 -0.83 1.39
CA GLY A 10 3.31 -0.66 2.83
C GLY A 10 3.74 0.76 3.25
N GLY A 11 3.28 1.80 2.55
CA GLY A 11 3.52 3.21 2.86
C GLY A 11 5.00 3.60 2.85
N TYR A 12 5.37 4.62 3.61
CA TYR A 12 6.77 5.09 3.67
C TYR A 12 7.74 4.09 4.28
N ARG A 13 7.26 3.18 5.11
CA ARG A 13 8.09 2.07 5.60
C ARG A 13 8.55 1.19 4.44
N ALA A 14 7.64 0.80 3.55
CA ALA A 14 7.99 0.04 2.35
C ALA A 14 8.93 0.83 1.43
N THR A 15 8.66 2.13 1.22
CA THR A 15 9.56 3.01 0.45
C THR A 15 10.98 2.99 0.99
N ALA A 16 11.16 3.16 2.31
CA ALA A 16 12.48 3.12 2.95
C ALA A 16 13.15 1.74 2.84
N TYR A 17 12.39 0.66 3.02
CA TYR A 17 12.89 -0.71 2.87
C TYR A 17 13.41 -0.97 1.45
N HIS A 18 12.61 -0.61 0.44
CA HIS A 18 12.98 -0.78 -0.97
C HIS A 18 14.16 0.12 -1.37
N LEU A 19 14.22 1.32 -0.79
CA LEU A 19 15.39 2.19 -0.95
C LEU A 19 16.66 1.50 -0.46
N GLY A 20 16.60 0.82 0.68
CA GLY A 20 17.69 -0.03 1.18
C GLY A 20 18.05 -1.15 0.20
N VAL A 21 17.07 -1.83 -0.36
CA VAL A 21 17.27 -2.90 -1.36
C VAL A 21 17.97 -2.37 -2.62
N LEU A 22 17.46 -1.28 -3.20
CA LEU A 22 18.01 -0.67 -4.42
C LEU A 22 19.43 -0.14 -4.18
N SER A 23 19.67 0.54 -3.06
CA SER A 23 21.00 1.06 -2.70
C SER A 23 22.01 -0.07 -2.49
N TYR A 24 21.58 -1.20 -1.92
CA TYR A 24 22.49 -2.34 -1.73
C TYR A 24 22.78 -3.06 -3.06
N LEU A 25 21.81 -3.19 -3.98
CA LEU A 25 22.06 -3.69 -5.34
C LEU A 25 23.05 -2.80 -6.09
N ASN A 26 22.98 -1.47 -5.91
CA ASN A 26 23.96 -0.53 -6.46
C ASN A 26 25.37 -0.70 -5.88
N HIS A 27 25.48 -1.07 -4.61
CA HIS A 27 26.77 -1.33 -3.94
C HIS A 27 27.46 -2.61 -4.43
N LEU A 28 26.69 -3.60 -4.91
CA LEU A 28 27.21 -4.91 -5.29
C LEU A 28 27.63 -4.92 -6.76
N LYS A 29 28.91 -5.19 -7.02
CA LYS A 29 29.45 -5.38 -8.38
C LYS A 29 29.30 -6.81 -8.85
N PHE A 30 28.86 -6.97 -10.10
CA PHE A 30 28.82 -8.23 -10.82
C PHE A 30 29.36 -8.03 -12.24
N GLY A 31 30.49 -8.66 -12.55
CA GLY A 31 31.27 -8.33 -13.74
C GLY A 31 31.78 -6.89 -13.72
N ASN A 32 31.49 -6.14 -14.77
CA ASN A 32 31.91 -4.74 -14.92
C ASN A 32 30.86 -3.72 -14.48
N SER A 33 29.68 -4.17 -14.06
CA SER A 33 28.54 -3.34 -13.65
C SER A 33 28.10 -3.63 -12.21
N THR A 34 27.10 -2.92 -11.73
CA THR A 34 26.45 -3.24 -10.46
C THR A 34 25.29 -4.21 -10.66
N LEU A 35 24.83 -4.89 -9.60
CA LEU A 35 23.61 -5.72 -9.72
C LEU A 35 22.39 -4.87 -10.08
N LEU A 36 22.35 -3.60 -9.68
CA LEU A 36 21.27 -2.68 -10.01
C LEU A 36 21.20 -2.38 -11.51
N ASP A 37 22.33 -2.37 -12.24
CA ASP A 37 22.38 -2.18 -13.69
C ASP A 37 21.69 -3.33 -14.47
N HIS A 38 21.51 -4.46 -13.81
CA HIS A 38 20.81 -5.62 -14.37
C HIS A 38 19.32 -5.63 -14.04
N VAL A 39 18.84 -4.73 -13.20
CA VAL A 39 17.42 -4.58 -12.88
C VAL A 39 16.76 -3.73 -13.96
N ARG A 40 16.08 -4.38 -14.89
CA ARG A 40 15.44 -3.73 -16.04
C ARG A 40 13.93 -3.92 -16.09
N THR A 41 13.38 -4.73 -15.20
CA THR A 41 11.95 -5.04 -15.08
C THR A 41 11.48 -4.70 -13.68
N PHE A 42 10.52 -3.78 -13.58
CA PHE A 42 9.98 -3.27 -12.32
C PHE A 42 8.48 -3.54 -12.22
N SER A 43 8.06 -4.09 -11.10
CA SER A 43 6.64 -4.13 -10.70
C SER A 43 6.51 -3.55 -9.31
N THR A 44 5.66 -2.55 -9.15
CA THR A 44 5.61 -1.74 -7.95
C THR A 44 4.18 -1.58 -7.43
N VAL A 45 4.03 -1.43 -6.12
CA VAL A 45 2.73 -1.28 -5.44
C VAL A 45 2.86 -0.22 -4.34
N SER A 46 1.96 0.77 -4.32
CA SER A 46 1.85 1.74 -3.20
C SER A 46 3.19 2.39 -2.83
N GLY A 47 3.67 2.26 -1.59
CA GLY A 47 5.00 2.75 -1.19
C GLY A 47 6.15 2.21 -2.04
N GLY A 48 6.03 0.99 -2.59
CA GLY A 48 6.96 0.46 -3.60
C GLY A 48 6.89 1.22 -4.92
N SER A 49 5.72 1.78 -5.28
CA SER A 49 5.60 2.63 -6.47
C SER A 49 6.31 3.97 -6.29
N LEU A 50 6.29 4.55 -5.08
CA LEU A 50 7.10 5.74 -4.81
C LEU A 50 8.60 5.46 -4.99
N ALA A 51 9.10 4.38 -4.40
CA ALA A 51 10.52 4.01 -4.52
C ALA A 51 10.92 3.71 -5.98
N GLY A 52 10.08 2.95 -6.70
CA GLY A 52 10.35 2.54 -8.08
C GLY A 52 10.27 3.70 -9.08
N LEU A 53 9.21 4.52 -9.01
CA LEU A 53 9.06 5.69 -9.88
C LEU A 53 10.18 6.70 -9.64
N TRP A 54 10.46 7.04 -8.38
CA TRP A 54 11.52 7.96 -8.03
C TRP A 54 12.89 7.51 -8.57
N TYR A 55 13.23 6.22 -8.36
CA TYR A 55 14.47 5.66 -8.85
C TYR A 55 14.56 5.72 -10.39
N VAL A 56 13.53 5.25 -11.10
CA VAL A 56 13.53 5.20 -12.56
C VAL A 56 13.58 6.60 -13.16
N VAL A 57 12.83 7.56 -12.61
CA VAL A 57 12.90 8.97 -13.05
C VAL A 57 14.30 9.56 -12.84
N GLY A 58 14.94 9.27 -11.69
CA GLY A 58 16.31 9.70 -11.41
C GLY A 58 17.33 9.13 -12.42
N GLU A 59 17.22 7.84 -12.75
CA GLU A 59 18.06 7.18 -13.76
C GLU A 59 17.88 7.80 -15.15
N ILE A 60 16.63 8.04 -15.57
CA ILE A 60 16.35 8.68 -16.87
C ILE A 60 16.94 10.09 -16.94
N LYS A 61 16.87 10.83 -15.85
CA LYS A 61 17.47 12.18 -15.72
C LYS A 61 18.98 12.15 -15.52
N GLN A 62 19.60 10.98 -15.49
CA GLN A 62 21.04 10.78 -15.28
C GLN A 62 21.55 11.41 -13.96
N ILE A 63 20.72 11.38 -12.93
CA ILE A 63 21.11 11.83 -11.59
C ILE A 63 22.00 10.73 -10.96
N GLU A 64 23.05 11.13 -10.26
CA GLU A 64 23.89 10.18 -9.53
C GLU A 64 23.05 9.36 -8.52
N ARG A 65 23.19 8.03 -8.52
CA ARG A 65 22.36 7.13 -7.72
C ARG A 65 22.39 7.43 -6.22
N ASN A 66 23.55 7.80 -5.69
CA ASN A 66 23.65 8.17 -4.27
C ASN A 66 22.78 9.42 -3.97
N ILE A 67 22.70 10.36 -4.91
CA ILE A 67 21.83 11.53 -4.79
C ILE A 67 20.36 11.09 -4.86
N ILE A 68 20.00 10.20 -5.81
CA ILE A 68 18.64 9.66 -5.92
C ILE A 68 18.20 9.03 -4.59
N PHE A 69 19.05 8.20 -3.99
CA PHE A 69 18.74 7.51 -2.76
C PHE A 69 18.68 8.46 -1.56
N HIS A 70 19.64 9.36 -1.44
CA HIS A 70 19.69 10.34 -0.36
C HIS A 70 18.50 11.27 -0.37
N GLU A 71 18.16 11.85 -1.53
CA GLU A 71 17.04 12.77 -1.68
C GLU A 71 15.71 12.12 -1.32
N LEU A 72 15.47 10.87 -1.75
CA LEU A 72 14.24 10.18 -1.39
C LEU A 72 14.15 9.97 0.12
N LEU A 73 15.24 9.54 0.76
CA LEU A 73 15.28 9.35 2.21
C LEU A 73 14.99 10.67 2.96
N VAL A 74 15.57 11.78 2.50
CA VAL A 74 15.31 13.11 3.08
C VAL A 74 13.84 13.49 2.94
N ARG A 75 13.25 13.31 1.74
CA ARG A 75 11.85 13.68 1.46
C ARG A 75 10.85 12.87 2.27
N ILE A 76 11.02 11.56 2.41
CA ILE A 76 10.10 10.72 3.19
C ILE A 76 10.25 10.92 4.71
N LYS A 77 11.35 11.53 5.17
CA LYS A 77 11.53 11.94 6.58
C LYS A 77 10.85 13.27 6.88
N ASN A 78 10.60 14.10 5.88
CA ASN A 78 9.92 15.36 6.03
C ASN A 78 8.40 15.16 6.12
N LYS A 79 7.74 15.96 6.96
CA LYS A 79 6.28 15.96 7.10
C LYS A 79 5.55 16.78 6.02
N GLU A 80 6.27 17.26 5.02
CA GLU A 80 5.71 18.17 4.02
C GLU A 80 4.51 17.58 3.28
N VAL A 81 4.47 16.26 3.09
CA VAL A 81 3.30 15.58 2.49
C VAL A 81 2.10 15.66 3.42
N LEU A 82 2.26 15.37 4.72
CA LEU A 82 1.16 15.43 5.67
C LEU A 82 0.71 16.86 5.94
N SER A 83 1.66 17.79 6.15
CA SER A 83 1.34 19.20 6.36
C SER A 83 0.69 19.81 5.12
N GLY A 84 1.19 19.51 3.92
CA GLY A 84 0.60 19.94 2.67
C GLY A 84 -0.83 19.46 2.49
N LEU A 85 -1.10 18.17 2.76
CA LEU A 85 -2.45 17.62 2.72
C LEU A 85 -3.39 18.29 3.75
N LEU A 86 -2.92 18.50 5.00
CA LEU A 86 -3.71 19.17 6.02
C LEU A 86 -3.98 20.65 5.72
N ASP A 87 -3.05 21.34 5.09
CA ASP A 87 -3.20 22.74 4.71
C ASP A 87 -4.17 22.89 3.53
N GLU A 88 -4.11 22.01 2.53
CA GLU A 88 -5.10 21.97 1.43
C GLU A 88 -6.53 21.74 1.97
N ILE A 89 -6.73 20.81 2.90
CA ILE A 89 -8.03 20.55 3.52
C ILE A 89 -8.55 21.79 4.29
N LYS A 90 -7.64 22.54 4.94
CA LYS A 90 -8.03 23.77 5.68
C LYS A 90 -8.35 24.93 4.76
N GLU A 91 -7.60 25.10 3.68
CA GLU A 91 -7.76 26.22 2.76
C GLU A 91 -8.97 26.09 1.85
N LYS A 92 -9.39 24.86 1.53
CA LYS A 92 -10.45 24.58 0.57
C LYS A 92 -11.49 23.56 1.08
N PRO A 93 -12.10 23.77 2.26
CA PRO A 93 -13.05 22.81 2.81
C PRO A 93 -14.33 22.65 1.97
N GLU A 94 -14.60 23.59 1.05
CA GLU A 94 -15.79 23.59 0.19
C GLU A 94 -15.55 22.90 -1.18
N LYS A 95 -14.32 22.61 -1.54
CA LYS A 95 -14.04 22.05 -2.87
C LYS A 95 -14.44 20.58 -2.98
N GLY A 96 -14.84 19.91 -1.93
CA GLY A 96 -15.42 18.55 -1.99
C GLY A 96 -14.58 17.55 -2.79
N ASP A 97 -13.39 17.99 -3.21
CA ASP A 97 -12.46 17.19 -3.96
C ASP A 97 -11.91 16.12 -3.02
N THR A 98 -11.66 14.99 -3.58
CA THR A 98 -11.31 13.81 -2.84
C THR A 98 -9.94 13.97 -2.18
N LEU A 99 -9.77 13.43 -0.96
CA LEU A 99 -8.49 13.44 -0.25
C LEU A 99 -7.35 12.88 -1.10
N ILE A 100 -7.67 11.92 -1.95
CA ILE A 100 -6.68 11.28 -2.82
C ILE A 100 -6.19 12.22 -3.93
N THR A 101 -7.05 13.10 -4.45
CA THR A 101 -6.65 14.11 -5.45
C THR A 101 -5.71 15.13 -4.84
N GLU A 102 -6.01 15.61 -3.62
CA GLU A 102 -5.12 16.51 -2.90
C GLU A 102 -3.78 15.84 -2.57
N LEU A 103 -3.78 14.55 -2.23
CA LEU A 103 -2.56 13.79 -2.04
C LEU A 103 -1.75 13.68 -3.33
N ALA A 104 -2.40 13.50 -4.49
CA ALA A 104 -1.72 13.49 -5.79
C ALA A 104 -1.01 14.81 -6.06
N ASP A 105 -1.65 15.95 -5.76
CA ASP A 105 -1.03 17.26 -5.91
C ASP A 105 0.16 17.48 -4.97
N VAL A 106 0.06 16.97 -3.73
CA VAL A 106 1.19 16.99 -2.81
C VAL A 106 2.32 16.10 -3.31
N TYR A 107 2.02 14.91 -3.83
CA TYR A 107 3.03 14.02 -4.43
C TYR A 107 3.70 14.67 -5.64
N ASP A 108 2.95 15.42 -6.44
CA ASP A 108 3.53 16.12 -7.58
C ASP A 108 4.54 17.18 -7.13
N ARG A 109 4.14 18.06 -6.21
CA ARG A 109 5.02 19.09 -5.66
C ARG A 109 6.26 18.54 -4.97
N GLN A 110 6.10 17.41 -4.27
CA GLN A 110 7.18 16.85 -3.46
C GLN A 110 8.12 15.94 -4.24
N PHE A 111 7.63 15.21 -5.24
CA PHE A 111 8.42 14.14 -5.87
C PHE A 111 8.59 14.32 -7.38
N PHE A 112 7.58 14.77 -8.13
CA PHE A 112 7.60 14.65 -9.59
C PHE A 112 7.60 15.95 -10.37
N ASN A 113 7.06 17.04 -9.79
CA ASN A 113 7.06 18.38 -10.40
C ASN A 113 6.53 18.39 -11.85
N GLY A 114 5.36 17.81 -12.06
CA GLY A 114 4.69 17.78 -13.38
C GLY A 114 5.18 16.68 -14.33
N GLU A 115 6.09 15.80 -13.90
CA GLU A 115 6.56 14.70 -14.74
C GLU A 115 5.42 13.76 -15.13
N GLN A 116 5.44 13.33 -16.38
CA GLN A 116 4.40 12.51 -16.99
C GLN A 116 4.87 11.07 -17.25
N PHE A 117 3.92 10.15 -17.34
CA PHE A 117 4.19 8.73 -17.58
C PHE A 117 4.87 8.47 -18.93
N GLY A 118 4.74 9.41 -19.88
CA GLY A 118 5.48 9.42 -21.13
C GLY A 118 6.99 9.27 -20.95
N LEU A 119 7.55 9.84 -19.88
CA LEU A 119 8.97 9.69 -19.54
C LEU A 119 9.36 8.21 -19.31
N ILE A 120 8.53 7.46 -18.60
CA ILE A 120 8.74 6.03 -18.37
C ILE A 120 8.59 5.23 -19.67
N MET A 121 7.61 5.60 -20.50
CA MET A 121 7.41 4.96 -21.81
C MET A 121 8.62 5.16 -22.73
N ASP A 122 9.18 6.38 -22.75
CA ASP A 122 10.38 6.68 -23.53
C ASP A 122 11.61 5.88 -23.04
N ALA A 123 11.74 5.70 -21.72
CA ALA A 123 12.81 4.88 -21.15
C ALA A 123 12.75 3.42 -21.60
N VAL A 124 11.53 2.86 -21.72
CA VAL A 124 11.32 1.52 -22.25
C VAL A 124 11.64 1.45 -23.75
N GLU A 125 11.21 2.45 -24.53
CA GLU A 125 11.48 2.50 -25.97
C GLU A 125 12.97 2.62 -26.29
N ASN A 126 13.69 3.41 -25.47
CA ASN A 126 15.13 3.58 -25.58
C ASN A 126 15.95 2.45 -24.92
N ASN A 127 15.32 1.37 -24.51
CA ASN A 127 15.94 0.22 -23.83
C ASN A 127 16.71 0.59 -22.54
N ALA A 128 16.40 1.70 -21.87
CA ALA A 128 16.95 2.00 -20.56
C ALA A 128 16.41 1.02 -19.51
N ILE A 129 15.11 0.71 -19.59
CA ILE A 129 14.44 -0.39 -18.87
C ILE A 129 13.62 -1.21 -19.86
N HIS A 130 13.23 -2.42 -19.51
CA HIS A 130 12.42 -3.30 -20.38
C HIS A 130 10.94 -3.26 -20.01
N HIS A 131 10.65 -3.08 -18.75
CA HIS A 131 9.28 -3.08 -18.25
C HIS A 131 9.18 -2.29 -16.95
N PHE A 132 8.11 -1.51 -16.82
CA PHE A 132 7.71 -0.86 -15.59
C PHE A 132 6.21 -1.00 -15.40
N THR A 133 5.78 -1.35 -14.18
CA THR A 133 4.36 -1.34 -13.82
C THR A 133 4.18 -0.74 -12.43
N ALA A 134 3.32 0.27 -12.30
CA ALA A 134 2.68 0.63 -11.05
C ALA A 134 1.29 -0.03 -11.01
N ASN A 135 1.03 -0.82 -9.98
CA ASN A 135 -0.19 -1.61 -9.86
C ASN A 135 -1.26 -0.85 -9.06
N ALA A 136 -2.50 -0.93 -9.53
CA ALA A 136 -3.72 -0.48 -8.85
C ALA A 136 -4.80 -1.56 -8.96
N THR A 137 -5.95 -1.32 -8.33
CA THR A 137 -7.13 -2.22 -8.33
C THR A 137 -8.31 -1.48 -8.90
N ASP A 138 -8.94 -2.01 -9.94
CA ASP A 138 -10.20 -1.50 -10.50
C ASP A 138 -11.37 -1.95 -9.63
N THR A 139 -12.12 -1.00 -9.07
CA THR A 139 -13.27 -1.26 -8.18
C THR A 139 -14.47 -1.81 -8.92
N SER A 140 -14.60 -1.54 -10.22
CA SER A 140 -15.75 -1.92 -11.02
C SER A 140 -15.69 -3.38 -11.46
N SER A 141 -14.52 -3.82 -11.88
CA SER A 141 -14.30 -5.18 -12.37
C SER A 141 -13.69 -6.13 -11.34
N GLY A 142 -13.08 -5.61 -10.27
CA GLY A 142 -12.28 -6.39 -9.31
C GLY A 142 -11.01 -6.97 -9.93
N LEU A 143 -10.52 -6.38 -11.02
CA LEU A 143 -9.30 -6.79 -11.69
C LEU A 143 -8.11 -5.89 -11.34
N PRO A 144 -6.87 -6.41 -11.44
CA PRO A 144 -5.70 -5.54 -11.40
C PRO A 144 -5.74 -4.52 -12.52
N PHE A 145 -5.55 -3.24 -12.16
CA PHE A 145 -5.33 -2.15 -13.09
C PHE A 145 -3.83 -1.83 -13.11
N ARG A 146 -3.26 -1.64 -14.30
CA ARG A 146 -1.81 -1.46 -14.44
C ARG A 146 -1.49 -0.18 -15.17
N PHE A 147 -0.69 0.66 -14.56
CA PHE A 147 0.03 1.73 -15.25
C PHE A 147 1.34 1.12 -15.72
N GLN A 148 1.32 0.61 -16.95
CA GLN A 148 2.40 -0.24 -17.47
C GLN A 148 3.06 0.42 -18.68
N ALA A 149 4.38 0.45 -18.69
CA ALA A 149 5.20 0.64 -19.88
C ALA A 149 6.00 -0.64 -20.14
N THR A 150 5.87 -1.22 -21.32
CA THR A 150 6.58 -2.44 -21.71
C THR A 150 7.14 -2.30 -23.10
N LYS A 151 8.22 -2.99 -23.38
CA LYS A 151 8.82 -3.01 -24.71
C LYS A 151 7.80 -3.52 -25.72
N ARG A 152 7.72 -2.87 -26.87
CA ARG A 152 6.75 -3.19 -27.92
C ARG A 152 7.05 -4.57 -28.49
N LEU A 153 6.04 -5.42 -28.58
CA LEU A 153 6.10 -6.66 -29.33
C LEU A 153 6.17 -6.32 -30.84
N ALA A 154 7.33 -6.53 -31.45
CA ALA A 154 7.44 -6.46 -32.90
C ALA A 154 6.75 -7.69 -33.49
N GLY A 155 5.59 -7.53 -34.15
CA GLY A 155 5.01 -8.62 -34.92
C GLY A 155 3.52 -8.58 -35.16
N ASP A 156 2.71 -8.13 -34.25
CA ASP A 156 1.26 -8.07 -34.45
C ASP A 156 0.83 -6.64 -34.77
N GLY A 157 0.59 -6.38 -36.06
CA GLY A 157 0.27 -5.06 -36.62
C GLY A 157 -0.95 -4.32 -36.05
N ASN A 158 -1.53 -4.78 -34.94
CA ASN A 158 -2.71 -4.20 -34.31
C ASN A 158 -2.60 -3.94 -32.80
N HIS A 159 -1.44 -4.12 -32.17
CA HIS A 159 -1.31 -3.91 -30.72
C HIS A 159 -0.25 -2.86 -30.40
N GLU A 160 -0.61 -1.58 -30.53
CA GLU A 160 0.18 -0.42 -30.10
C GLU A 160 0.12 -0.23 -28.57
N TYR A 161 0.84 -1.02 -27.78
CA TYR A 161 0.50 -1.07 -26.35
C TYR A 161 1.70 -0.98 -25.42
N GLY A 162 1.87 0.20 -24.84
CA GLY A 162 2.12 0.28 -23.41
C GLY A 162 0.74 0.33 -22.75
N TYR A 163 0.30 -0.73 -22.08
CA TYR A 163 -1.07 -0.79 -21.56
C TYR A 163 -1.20 -0.03 -20.26
N ILE A 164 -2.00 1.02 -20.27
CA ILE A 164 -2.61 1.50 -19.05
C ILE A 164 -4.05 0.97 -19.02
N GLY A 165 -4.32 0.11 -18.05
CA GLY A 165 -5.64 -0.50 -17.92
C GLY A 165 -5.65 -1.94 -17.46
N ASN A 166 -6.68 -2.65 -17.90
CA ASN A 166 -6.92 -4.07 -17.66
C ASN A 166 -7.61 -4.72 -18.87
N LYS A 167 -8.25 -5.87 -18.66
CA LYS A 167 -8.97 -6.58 -19.74
C LYS A 167 -10.12 -5.76 -20.36
N TYR A 168 -10.75 -4.90 -19.58
CA TYR A 168 -11.96 -4.15 -19.98
C TYR A 168 -11.68 -2.69 -20.30
N TYR A 169 -10.53 -2.18 -19.91
CA TYR A 169 -10.14 -0.80 -20.07
C TYR A 169 -8.72 -0.72 -20.62
N ASN A 170 -8.58 -0.12 -21.79
CA ASN A 170 -7.28 0.02 -22.45
C ASN A 170 -7.13 1.46 -22.94
N MET A 171 -6.37 2.25 -22.18
CA MET A 171 -6.15 3.66 -22.48
C MET A 171 -5.28 3.83 -23.72
N PRO A 172 -5.68 4.68 -24.68
CA PRO A 172 -4.83 5.03 -25.82
C PRO A 172 -3.48 5.59 -25.39
N ARG A 173 -2.46 5.31 -26.19
CA ARG A 173 -1.08 5.62 -25.85
C ARG A 173 -0.81 7.11 -25.68
N ASP A 174 -1.38 7.94 -26.53
CA ASP A 174 -1.26 9.39 -26.52
C ASP A 174 -1.82 10.01 -25.22
N ILE A 175 -2.95 9.48 -24.74
CA ILE A 175 -3.54 9.87 -23.45
C ILE A 175 -2.66 9.32 -22.31
N ALA A 176 -2.27 8.07 -22.38
CA ALA A 176 -1.43 7.41 -21.38
C ALA A 176 -0.12 8.16 -21.10
N ARG A 177 0.50 8.73 -22.14
CA ARG A 177 1.74 9.51 -22.03
C ARG A 177 1.58 10.79 -21.20
N GLN A 178 0.37 11.35 -21.15
CA GLN A 178 0.07 12.61 -20.48
C GLN A 178 -0.26 12.45 -18.99
N LEU A 179 -0.48 11.22 -18.50
CA LEU A 179 -0.77 10.97 -17.08
C LEU A 179 0.38 11.48 -16.21
N ARG A 180 0.08 12.31 -15.20
CA ARG A 180 1.10 12.71 -14.22
C ARG A 180 1.55 11.49 -13.42
N LEU A 181 2.84 11.37 -13.15
CA LEU A 181 3.39 10.31 -12.28
C LEU A 181 2.81 10.38 -10.87
N ALA A 182 2.45 11.57 -10.41
CA ALA A 182 1.79 11.78 -9.13
C ALA A 182 0.40 11.14 -9.06
N ASP A 183 -0.41 11.26 -10.13
CA ASP A 183 -1.73 10.63 -10.21
C ASP A 183 -1.60 9.10 -10.27
N VAL A 184 -0.59 8.60 -11.00
CA VAL A 184 -0.24 7.17 -11.04
C VAL A 184 0.16 6.65 -9.66
N LEU A 185 0.99 7.39 -8.92
CA LEU A 185 1.37 7.05 -7.55
C LEU A 185 0.16 7.08 -6.62
N ALA A 186 -0.68 8.12 -6.71
CA ALA A 186 -1.89 8.24 -5.90
C ALA A 186 -2.84 7.05 -6.13
N ALA A 187 -3.06 6.66 -7.39
CA ALA A 187 -3.88 5.48 -7.72
C ALA A 187 -3.29 4.19 -7.15
N SER A 188 -1.96 4.02 -7.25
CA SER A 188 -1.28 2.84 -6.72
C SER A 188 -1.26 2.78 -5.19
N SER A 189 -1.45 3.91 -4.49
CA SER A 189 -1.40 4.04 -3.02
C SER A 189 -2.74 4.46 -2.41
N CYS A 190 -3.83 4.41 -3.16
CA CYS A 190 -5.19 4.75 -2.72
C CYS A 190 -5.75 3.67 -1.80
N PHE A 191 -5.26 3.63 -0.55
CA PHE A 191 -5.62 2.58 0.40
C PHE A 191 -7.06 2.75 0.90
N PRO A 192 -7.93 1.71 0.80
CA PRO A 192 -9.32 1.79 1.21
C PRO A 192 -9.46 2.03 2.71
N GLY A 193 -10.43 2.84 3.09
CA GLY A 193 -10.68 3.22 4.49
C GLY A 193 -9.94 4.48 4.94
N ILE A 194 -8.85 4.87 4.25
CA ILE A 194 -8.19 6.17 4.40
C ILE A 194 -8.61 7.10 3.27
N PHE A 195 -8.61 6.58 2.05
CA PHE A 195 -8.99 7.32 0.84
C PHE A 195 -10.22 6.72 0.17
N GLU A 196 -10.99 7.57 -0.48
CA GLU A 196 -11.98 7.21 -1.49
C GLU A 196 -11.28 6.76 -2.78
N PRO A 197 -11.94 5.96 -3.64
CA PRO A 197 -11.37 5.57 -4.92
C PRO A 197 -11.03 6.79 -5.78
N ILE A 198 -9.81 6.84 -6.33
CA ILE A 198 -9.45 7.83 -7.34
C ILE A 198 -10.09 7.46 -8.67
N VAL A 199 -10.74 8.40 -9.34
CA VAL A 199 -11.54 8.13 -10.53
C VAL A 199 -10.85 8.66 -11.79
N ILE A 200 -10.70 7.80 -12.80
CA ILE A 200 -10.30 8.19 -14.14
C ILE A 200 -11.59 8.50 -14.96
N PRO A 201 -11.69 9.64 -15.65
CA PRO A 201 -10.70 10.72 -15.77
C PRO A 201 -10.78 11.80 -14.68
N ASP A 202 -11.83 11.85 -13.88
CA ASP A 202 -12.26 13.01 -13.07
C ASP A 202 -11.19 13.53 -12.09
N ASN A 203 -10.43 12.62 -11.48
CA ASN A 203 -9.42 12.97 -10.49
C ASN A 203 -8.00 12.97 -11.07
N PHE A 204 -7.85 12.77 -12.38
CA PHE A 204 -6.56 12.80 -13.06
C PHE A 204 -6.37 14.13 -13.78
N HIS A 205 -5.15 14.66 -13.74
CA HIS A 205 -4.81 15.89 -14.47
C HIS A 205 -4.49 15.55 -15.94
N ILE A 206 -5.53 15.28 -16.69
CA ILE A 206 -5.48 15.00 -18.13
C ILE A 206 -6.59 15.75 -18.82
N ASP A 207 -6.45 15.96 -20.12
CA ASP A 207 -7.54 16.50 -20.94
C ASP A 207 -8.68 15.48 -20.97
N THR A 208 -9.90 15.91 -20.63
CA THR A 208 -11.10 15.08 -20.59
C THR A 208 -11.91 15.09 -21.88
N ASP A 209 -11.53 15.94 -22.85
CA ASP A 209 -12.25 16.09 -24.13
C ASP A 209 -11.97 14.94 -25.11
N TYR A 210 -11.21 13.92 -24.69
CA TYR A 210 -11.02 12.73 -25.51
C TYR A 210 -12.30 11.90 -25.60
N GLU A 211 -12.70 11.54 -26.82
CA GLU A 211 -13.84 10.67 -27.12
C GLU A 211 -13.76 9.33 -26.34
N PHE A 212 -12.55 8.85 -26.12
CA PHE A 212 -12.27 7.66 -25.31
C PHE A 212 -12.97 7.67 -23.94
N PHE A 213 -12.97 8.80 -23.23
CA PHE A 213 -13.57 8.87 -21.88
C PHE A 213 -15.11 8.90 -21.94
N THR A 214 -15.67 9.43 -23.02
CA THR A 214 -17.14 9.41 -23.21
C THR A 214 -17.65 8.01 -23.52
N GLU A 215 -16.86 7.17 -24.16
CA GLU A 215 -17.23 5.81 -24.52
C GLU A 215 -16.97 4.79 -23.38
N THR A 216 -15.86 4.92 -22.67
CA THR A 216 -15.44 3.95 -21.64
C THR A 216 -16.02 4.22 -20.26
N GLY A 217 -16.45 5.46 -20.00
CA GLY A 217 -16.96 5.88 -18.71
C GLY A 217 -15.89 6.05 -17.62
N HIS A 218 -16.33 6.14 -16.39
CA HIS A 218 -15.51 6.45 -15.21
C HIS A 218 -15.08 5.18 -14.49
N ILE A 219 -13.80 5.08 -14.12
CA ILE A 219 -13.25 3.92 -13.42
C ILE A 219 -12.63 4.37 -12.10
N GLY A 220 -13.17 3.85 -10.99
CA GLY A 220 -12.60 4.04 -9.67
C GLY A 220 -11.45 3.07 -9.42
N LEU A 221 -10.32 3.60 -8.96
CA LEU A 221 -9.12 2.83 -8.63
C LEU A 221 -8.82 2.90 -7.14
N LEU A 222 -8.34 1.79 -6.62
CA LEU A 222 -7.80 1.64 -5.27
C LEU A 222 -6.38 1.06 -5.31
N ASP A 223 -5.74 1.03 -4.14
CA ASP A 223 -4.39 0.50 -3.95
C ASP A 223 -4.21 -0.89 -4.59
N GLY A 224 -3.11 -1.08 -5.29
CA GLY A 224 -2.77 -2.35 -5.92
C GLY A 224 -2.57 -3.49 -4.93
N GLY A 225 -2.21 -3.16 -3.70
CA GLY A 225 -2.01 -4.12 -2.61
C GLY A 225 -3.25 -4.92 -2.23
N ILE A 226 -4.45 -4.46 -2.60
CA ILE A 226 -5.69 -5.20 -2.36
C ILE A 226 -5.67 -6.55 -3.09
N LEU A 227 -5.21 -6.57 -4.34
CA LEU A 227 -5.21 -7.78 -5.16
C LEU A 227 -3.85 -8.47 -5.23
N ASP A 228 -2.76 -7.71 -5.27
CA ASP A 228 -1.41 -8.25 -5.38
C ASP A 228 -0.38 -7.31 -4.73
N ASN A 229 -0.29 -7.35 -3.41
CA ASN A 229 0.61 -6.47 -2.65
C ASN A 229 2.10 -6.67 -2.97
N LEU A 230 2.46 -7.80 -3.55
CA LEU A 230 3.82 -8.10 -3.98
C LEU A 230 4.12 -7.67 -5.42
N GLY A 231 3.10 -7.41 -6.24
CA GLY A 231 3.26 -7.09 -7.65
C GLY A 231 3.74 -8.28 -8.51
N ILE A 232 3.62 -9.51 -8.01
CA ILE A 232 4.11 -10.73 -8.68
C ILE A 232 3.39 -11.00 -10.00
N ASN A 233 2.07 -10.78 -10.05
CA ASN A 233 1.30 -11.04 -11.26
C ASN A 233 1.77 -10.18 -12.44
N SER A 234 2.27 -8.98 -12.19
CA SER A 234 2.82 -8.12 -13.24
C SER A 234 4.20 -8.58 -13.71
N ILE A 235 5.03 -9.16 -12.81
CA ILE A 235 6.30 -9.82 -13.21
C ILE A 235 6.03 -11.04 -14.09
N LEU A 236 5.09 -11.90 -13.71
CA LEU A 236 4.72 -13.08 -14.51
C LEU A 236 4.22 -12.68 -15.91
N ARG A 237 3.44 -11.59 -15.96
CA ARG A 237 2.97 -11.01 -17.23
C ARG A 237 4.13 -10.42 -18.05
N ALA A 238 5.06 -9.69 -17.42
CA ALA A 238 6.22 -9.13 -18.07
C ALA A 238 7.08 -10.22 -18.70
N GLU A 239 7.33 -11.35 -18.01
CA GLU A 239 8.05 -12.49 -18.55
C GLU A 239 7.40 -13.02 -19.84
N SER A 240 6.06 -13.21 -19.82
CA SER A 240 5.36 -13.70 -21.01
C SER A 240 5.39 -12.72 -22.17
N GLN A 241 5.42 -11.41 -21.90
CA GLN A 241 5.53 -10.35 -22.92
C GLN A 241 6.96 -10.26 -23.49
N LEU A 242 7.96 -10.34 -22.63
CA LEU A 242 9.37 -10.32 -23.04
C LEU A 242 9.78 -11.59 -23.81
N HIS A 243 9.11 -12.71 -23.55
CA HIS A 243 9.42 -13.98 -24.23
C HIS A 243 9.26 -13.90 -25.75
N THR A 244 8.33 -13.10 -26.24
CA THR A 244 8.14 -12.88 -27.67
C THR A 244 9.27 -12.06 -28.30
N GLU A 245 10.06 -11.33 -27.51
CA GLU A 245 11.19 -10.52 -27.98
C GLU A 245 12.56 -11.19 -27.82
N CYS A 246 12.63 -12.31 -27.11
CA CYS A 246 13.87 -13.05 -26.85
C CYS A 246 13.81 -14.45 -27.45
N PRO A 247 13.60 -14.61 -28.77
CA PRO A 247 13.45 -15.93 -29.40
C PRO A 247 14.69 -16.84 -29.25
N ASP A 248 15.86 -16.24 -29.02
CA ASP A 248 17.13 -16.95 -28.79
C ASP A 248 17.29 -17.51 -27.38
N LYS A 249 16.41 -17.11 -26.46
CA LYS A 249 16.32 -17.65 -25.08
C LYS A 249 15.04 -18.48 -24.95
N PRO A 250 15.06 -19.76 -25.35
CA PRO A 250 13.83 -20.56 -25.49
C PRO A 250 13.03 -20.74 -24.19
N ASP A 251 13.64 -20.50 -23.02
CA ASP A 251 12.99 -20.85 -21.77
C ASP A 251 12.67 -19.65 -20.86
N ASN A 252 13.47 -18.57 -20.83
CA ASN A 252 13.25 -17.48 -19.86
C ASN A 252 13.98 -16.18 -20.24
N CYS A 253 13.28 -15.06 -20.30
CA CYS A 253 13.88 -13.74 -20.53
C CYS A 253 14.42 -13.11 -19.24
N ILE A 254 13.76 -13.36 -18.11
CA ILE A 254 14.18 -12.89 -16.79
C ILE A 254 15.00 -13.97 -16.10
N ASP A 255 16.27 -13.71 -15.80
CA ASP A 255 17.17 -14.67 -15.16
C ASP A 255 16.91 -14.80 -13.64
N MET A 256 16.49 -13.71 -12.98
CA MET A 256 16.22 -13.68 -11.55
C MET A 256 15.10 -12.70 -11.20
N VAL A 257 14.23 -13.10 -10.29
CA VAL A 257 13.23 -12.22 -9.67
C VAL A 257 13.57 -11.96 -8.22
N ILE A 258 13.71 -10.69 -7.85
CA ILE A 258 13.79 -10.25 -6.46
C ILE A 258 12.40 -9.77 -6.04
N VAL A 259 11.76 -10.51 -5.15
CA VAL A 259 10.51 -10.10 -4.52
C VAL A 259 10.87 -9.39 -3.22
N SER A 260 10.83 -8.07 -3.24
CA SER A 260 11.10 -7.22 -2.07
C SER A 260 9.79 -6.99 -1.32
N ASP A 261 9.65 -7.63 -0.17
CA ASP A 261 8.43 -7.71 0.61
C ASP A 261 8.57 -6.98 1.94
N ALA A 262 7.98 -5.81 2.03
CA ALA A 262 7.86 -5.00 3.24
C ALA A 262 6.46 -5.13 3.89
N SER A 263 5.71 -6.19 3.57
CA SER A 263 4.37 -6.40 4.11
C SER A 263 4.40 -6.64 5.62
N GLU A 264 3.35 -6.19 6.30
CA GLU A 264 3.20 -6.41 7.73
C GLU A 264 3.08 -7.91 8.04
N SER A 265 3.99 -8.42 8.85
CA SER A 265 4.04 -9.85 9.18
C SER A 265 3.19 -10.24 10.40
N ARG A 266 2.61 -9.26 11.08
CA ARG A 266 1.86 -9.48 12.32
C ARG A 266 0.38 -9.56 12.07
N LEU A 267 -0.18 -10.71 12.42
CA LEU A 267 -1.63 -10.83 12.65
C LEU A 267 -1.95 -10.09 13.95
N LYS A 268 -2.62 -8.95 13.85
CA LYS A 268 -3.20 -8.29 15.02
C LYS A 268 -4.36 -9.14 15.52
N GLY A 269 -4.29 -9.59 16.78
CA GLY A 269 -5.41 -10.29 17.41
C GLY A 269 -6.65 -9.41 17.39
N TYR A 270 -7.80 -9.95 17.03
CA TYR A 270 -9.07 -9.24 17.13
C TYR A 270 -9.40 -8.98 18.60
N SER A 271 -9.66 -7.73 18.95
CA SER A 271 -10.16 -7.33 20.26
C SER A 271 -11.49 -6.61 20.10
N HIS A 272 -12.48 -6.99 20.89
CA HIS A 272 -13.74 -6.23 20.94
C HIS A 272 -13.50 -4.84 21.50
N ALA A 273 -14.20 -3.85 20.96
CA ALA A 273 -14.23 -2.54 21.57
C ALA A 273 -14.83 -2.61 22.97
N GLU A 274 -14.26 -1.87 23.92
CA GLU A 274 -14.78 -1.81 25.29
C GLU A 274 -16.22 -1.32 25.29
N ASN A 275 -17.10 -2.04 25.97
CA ASN A 275 -18.50 -1.66 26.13
C ASN A 275 -18.59 -0.42 27.03
N GLY A 276 -19.19 0.64 26.52
CA GLY A 276 -19.53 1.81 27.34
C GLY A 276 -20.43 1.42 28.53
N ARG A 277 -20.18 2.04 29.69
CA ARG A 277 -20.93 1.78 30.94
C ARG A 277 -22.37 2.33 30.92
N ASP A 278 -22.74 3.07 29.88
CA ASP A 278 -24.09 3.68 29.82
C ASP A 278 -25.15 2.61 29.46
N LYS A 279 -26.11 2.46 30.37
CA LYS A 279 -27.25 1.55 30.22
C LYS A 279 -28.50 2.21 29.63
N LYS A 280 -28.39 3.48 29.18
CA LYS A 280 -29.51 4.20 28.55
C LYS A 280 -29.74 3.65 27.14
N THR A 281 -31.00 3.41 26.81
CA THR A 281 -31.43 2.97 25.46
C THR A 281 -32.19 4.10 24.75
N LEU A 282 -32.29 4.02 23.42
CA LEU A 282 -33.12 4.94 22.62
C LEU A 282 -34.54 4.99 23.15
N GLU A 283 -35.13 3.84 23.45
CA GLU A 283 -36.47 3.73 24.03
C GLU A 283 -36.57 4.43 25.38
N LYS A 284 -35.62 4.21 26.29
CA LYS A 284 -35.60 4.88 27.60
C LYS A 284 -35.35 6.39 27.50
N LEU A 285 -34.54 6.81 26.52
CA LEU A 285 -34.30 8.24 26.27
C LEU A 285 -35.57 8.88 25.71
N PHE A 286 -36.23 8.27 24.73
CA PHE A 286 -37.51 8.74 24.22
C PHE A 286 -38.54 8.95 25.33
N TRP A 287 -38.77 7.92 26.17
CA TRP A 287 -39.71 8.03 27.28
C TRP A 287 -39.35 9.08 28.29
N ARG A 288 -38.08 9.27 28.62
CA ARG A 288 -37.64 10.34 29.54
C ARG A 288 -37.90 11.72 28.96
N ILE A 289 -37.53 11.97 27.72
CA ILE A 289 -37.76 13.26 27.05
C ILE A 289 -39.28 13.52 26.93
N TYR A 290 -40.03 12.49 26.58
CA TYR A 290 -41.48 12.58 26.50
C TYR A 290 -42.13 12.94 27.85
N VAL A 291 -41.73 12.27 28.92
CA VAL A 291 -42.22 12.59 30.30
C VAL A 291 -41.82 14.02 30.71
N VAL A 292 -40.60 14.44 30.38
CA VAL A 292 -40.15 15.83 30.63
C VAL A 292 -40.98 16.84 29.84
N ALA A 293 -41.31 16.56 28.59
CA ALA A 293 -42.21 17.40 27.78
C ALA A 293 -43.60 17.55 28.42
N TRP A 294 -44.16 16.44 28.92
CA TRP A 294 -45.43 16.45 29.65
C TRP A 294 -45.36 17.28 30.95
N LEU A 295 -44.31 17.12 31.73
CA LEU A 295 -44.10 17.89 32.97
C LEU A 295 -44.03 19.39 32.67
N PHE A 296 -43.26 19.81 31.67
CA PHE A 296 -43.19 21.20 31.23
C PHE A 296 -44.52 21.72 30.71
N GLY A 297 -45.29 20.89 30.00
CA GLY A 297 -46.64 21.22 29.56
C GLY A 297 -47.60 21.48 30.72
N ILE A 298 -47.56 20.62 31.76
CA ILE A 298 -48.35 20.80 32.97
C ILE A 298 -47.94 22.09 33.69
N ILE A 299 -46.64 22.34 33.88
CA ILE A 299 -46.13 23.57 34.53
C ILE A 299 -46.56 24.80 33.73
N ALA A 300 -46.52 24.75 32.40
CA ALA A 300 -47.01 25.84 31.54
C ALA A 300 -48.49 26.13 31.80
N CYS A 301 -49.35 25.09 31.80
CA CYS A 301 -50.79 25.26 32.07
C CYS A 301 -51.07 25.86 33.46
N VAL A 302 -50.35 25.37 34.47
CA VAL A 302 -50.49 25.90 35.84
C VAL A 302 -50.01 27.36 35.93
N SER A 303 -48.87 27.68 35.30
CA SER A 303 -48.31 29.04 35.30
C SER A 303 -49.22 30.04 34.61
N PHE A 304 -49.89 29.67 33.51
CA PHE A 304 -50.88 30.52 32.86
C PHE A 304 -52.12 30.73 33.74
N ARG A 305 -52.57 29.73 34.50
CA ARG A 305 -53.66 29.85 35.43
C ARG A 305 -53.37 30.75 36.66
N ILE A 306 -52.13 30.77 37.11
CA ILE A 306 -51.67 31.56 38.25
C ILE A 306 -51.22 32.97 37.81
N ALA A 307 -51.45 33.35 36.57
CA ALA A 307 -51.09 34.66 35.99
C ALA A 307 -49.55 34.97 36.00
N ILE A 308 -48.71 33.95 35.74
CA ILE A 308 -47.27 34.11 35.51
C ILE A 308 -46.95 33.83 34.04
N PRO A 309 -47.29 34.73 33.10
CA PRO A 309 -47.25 34.43 31.67
C PRO A 309 -45.83 34.17 31.12
N ILE A 310 -44.82 34.81 31.67
CA ILE A 310 -43.43 34.64 31.24
C ILE A 310 -42.96 33.22 31.54
N LEU A 311 -43.23 32.69 32.73
CA LEU A 311 -42.87 31.32 33.10
C LEU A 311 -43.67 30.30 32.28
N GLY A 312 -44.97 30.60 32.07
CA GLY A 312 -45.81 29.77 31.19
C GLY A 312 -45.29 29.67 29.75
N GLY A 313 -44.85 30.80 29.19
CA GLY A 313 -44.25 30.85 27.85
C GLY A 313 -42.94 30.08 27.76
N LEU A 314 -42.03 30.25 28.69
CA LEU A 314 -40.75 29.52 28.72
C LEU A 314 -40.94 28.01 28.86
N THR A 315 -41.82 27.58 29.77
CA THR A 315 -42.09 26.14 29.97
C THR A 315 -42.85 25.52 28.82
N ALA A 316 -43.75 26.24 28.14
CA ALA A 316 -44.41 25.81 26.94
C ALA A 316 -43.39 25.61 25.77
N THR A 317 -42.46 26.55 25.59
CA THR A 317 -41.40 26.42 24.59
C THR A 317 -40.52 25.19 24.86
N LEU A 318 -40.10 24.98 26.10
CA LEU A 318 -39.34 23.78 26.50
C LEU A 318 -40.13 22.49 26.26
N ALA A 319 -41.42 22.47 26.54
CA ALA A 319 -42.27 21.31 26.24
C ALA A 319 -42.32 20.98 24.75
N ILE A 320 -42.45 22.02 23.90
CA ILE A 320 -42.45 21.86 22.44
C ILE A 320 -41.07 21.31 21.96
N VAL A 321 -39.98 21.89 22.42
CA VAL A 321 -38.62 21.42 22.04
C VAL A 321 -38.42 19.96 22.45
N CYS A 322 -38.80 19.58 23.65
CA CYS A 322 -38.72 18.19 24.11
C CYS A 322 -39.64 17.24 23.30
N ALA A 323 -40.83 17.68 22.93
CA ALA A 323 -41.76 16.91 22.12
C ALA A 323 -41.22 16.68 20.69
N VAL A 324 -40.66 17.74 20.08
CA VAL A 324 -40.00 17.62 18.77
C VAL A 324 -38.80 16.68 18.84
N ALA A 325 -37.94 16.83 19.85
CA ALA A 325 -36.78 15.96 20.05
C ALA A 325 -37.20 14.48 20.22
N SER A 326 -38.24 14.19 20.99
CA SER A 326 -38.75 12.82 21.11
C SER A 326 -39.31 12.28 19.79
N GLY A 327 -40.02 13.13 19.01
CA GLY A 327 -40.50 12.76 17.67
C GLY A 327 -39.34 12.40 16.70
N CYS A 328 -38.29 13.21 16.71
CA CYS A 328 -37.08 12.94 15.90
C CYS A 328 -36.40 11.59 16.28
N ILE A 329 -36.33 11.28 17.57
CA ILE A 329 -35.77 10.00 18.04
C ILE A 329 -36.65 8.83 17.59
N ALA A 330 -37.96 8.95 17.67
CA ALA A 330 -38.88 7.92 17.21
C ALA A 330 -38.82 7.70 15.68
N ASP A 331 -38.73 8.78 14.90
CA ASP A 331 -38.59 8.71 13.45
C ASP A 331 -37.25 8.06 13.05
N PHE A 332 -36.16 8.43 13.72
CA PHE A 332 -34.85 7.81 13.54
C PHE A 332 -34.89 6.31 13.84
N ASP A 333 -35.46 5.90 14.96
CA ASP A 333 -35.59 4.49 15.34
C ASP A 333 -36.42 3.71 14.30
N LYS A 334 -37.51 4.30 13.81
CA LYS A 334 -38.36 3.72 12.75
C LYS A 334 -37.62 3.56 11.43
N LYS A 335 -36.88 4.57 10.99
CA LYS A 335 -36.06 4.53 9.76
C LYS A 335 -34.95 3.49 9.89
N LEU A 336 -34.24 3.47 11.01
CA LEU A 336 -33.18 2.51 11.28
C LEU A 336 -33.73 1.07 11.32
N SER A 337 -34.84 0.85 12.00
CA SER A 337 -35.53 -0.44 12.02
C SER A 337 -36.03 -0.87 10.64
N GLY A 338 -36.54 0.06 9.83
CA GLY A 338 -36.93 -0.17 8.46
C GLY A 338 -35.76 -0.61 7.57
N TRP A 339 -34.64 0.09 7.66
CA TRP A 339 -33.42 -0.27 6.92
C TRP A 339 -32.87 -1.64 7.34
N VAL A 340 -32.88 -1.95 8.63
CA VAL A 340 -32.45 -3.27 9.14
C VAL A 340 -33.35 -4.39 8.61
N LYS A 341 -34.65 -4.20 8.57
CA LYS A 341 -35.61 -5.19 8.03
C LYS A 341 -35.31 -5.57 6.57
N THR A 342 -34.72 -4.67 5.78
CA THR A 342 -34.34 -4.96 4.40
C THR A 342 -33.04 -5.74 4.25
N LYS A 343 -32.21 -5.81 5.31
CA LYS A 343 -30.85 -6.38 5.27
C LYS A 343 -30.65 -7.58 6.19
N VAL A 344 -31.62 -7.87 7.05
CA VAL A 344 -31.52 -8.94 8.08
C VAL A 344 -32.65 -9.95 7.84
N PRO A 345 -32.39 -11.26 8.06
CA PRO A 345 -33.41 -12.28 7.93
C PRO A 345 -34.66 -11.97 8.76
N PRO A 346 -35.85 -12.33 8.28
CA PRO A 346 -37.13 -11.95 8.91
C PRO A 346 -37.34 -12.57 10.31
N GLU A 347 -36.53 -13.56 10.67
CA GLU A 347 -36.56 -14.21 11.99
C GLU A 347 -35.99 -13.31 13.11
N ILE A 348 -35.25 -12.26 12.75
CA ILE A 348 -34.67 -11.34 13.72
C ILE A 348 -35.62 -10.16 13.97
N ASP A 349 -36.11 -10.07 15.20
CA ASP A 349 -36.99 -8.94 15.60
C ASP A 349 -36.27 -7.59 15.48
N SER A 350 -36.70 -6.77 14.51
CA SER A 350 -36.13 -5.45 14.25
C SER A 350 -36.34 -4.44 15.40
N ASN A 351 -37.25 -4.73 16.35
CA ASN A 351 -37.48 -3.88 17.52
C ASN A 351 -36.37 -3.99 18.56
N VAL A 352 -35.42 -4.88 18.37
CA VAL A 352 -34.28 -5.05 19.28
C VAL A 352 -33.37 -3.81 19.30
N ILE A 353 -33.32 -3.04 18.21
CA ILE A 353 -32.40 -1.88 18.08
C ILE A 353 -32.72 -0.80 19.11
N GLY A 354 -33.99 -0.46 19.30
CA GLY A 354 -34.43 0.51 20.32
C GLY A 354 -34.09 0.10 21.75
N LYS A 355 -33.83 -1.20 21.99
CA LYS A 355 -33.45 -1.77 23.28
C LYS A 355 -31.95 -1.79 23.54
N ILE A 356 -31.13 -1.47 22.54
CA ILE A 356 -29.67 -1.45 22.68
C ILE A 356 -29.25 -0.25 23.54
N PRO A 357 -28.45 -0.45 24.62
CA PRO A 357 -27.92 0.67 25.41
C PRO A 357 -27.07 1.61 24.55
N PHE A 358 -27.28 2.91 24.68
CA PHE A 358 -26.50 3.94 23.95
C PHE A 358 -24.98 3.76 24.09
N GLY A 359 -24.52 3.41 25.29
CA GLY A 359 -23.10 3.15 25.51
C GLY A 359 -22.53 2.00 24.71
N ARG A 360 -23.39 1.13 24.14
CA ARG A 360 -22.97 0.01 23.25
C ARG A 360 -23.02 0.36 21.77
N LEU A 361 -23.81 1.34 21.36
CA LEU A 361 -23.94 1.68 19.95
C LEU A 361 -22.61 2.09 19.29
N PRO A 362 -21.78 2.97 19.90
CA PRO A 362 -20.47 3.30 19.33
C PRO A 362 -19.53 2.10 19.24
N SER A 363 -19.49 1.26 20.31
CA SER A 363 -18.65 0.05 20.28
C SER A 363 -19.12 -0.95 19.24
N MET A 364 -20.43 -1.18 19.13
CA MET A 364 -21.00 -2.07 18.11
C MET A 364 -20.72 -1.58 16.68
N PHE A 365 -20.78 -0.26 16.44
CA PHE A 365 -20.44 0.34 15.15
C PHE A 365 -18.95 0.19 14.89
N LYS A 366 -18.10 0.51 15.87
CA LYS A 366 -16.66 0.35 15.80
C LYS A 366 -16.27 -1.10 15.53
N ASP A 367 -16.87 -2.08 16.21
CA ASP A 367 -16.59 -3.51 16.01
C ASP A 367 -16.96 -3.95 14.58
N ARG A 368 -18.09 -3.47 14.03
CA ARG A 368 -18.48 -3.78 12.64
C ARG A 368 -17.57 -3.13 11.61
N ALA A 369 -17.26 -1.84 11.79
CA ALA A 369 -16.30 -1.14 10.94
C ALA A 369 -14.91 -1.81 11.00
N SER A 370 -14.45 -2.12 12.20
CA SER A 370 -13.21 -2.87 12.41
C SER A 370 -13.23 -4.26 11.74
N SER A 371 -14.36 -4.97 11.79
CA SER A 371 -14.51 -6.27 11.14
C SER A 371 -14.40 -6.17 9.62
N LEU A 372 -15.00 -5.15 9.01
CA LEU A 372 -14.91 -4.91 7.57
C LEU A 372 -13.48 -4.53 7.15
N LEU A 373 -12.83 -3.64 7.90
CA LEU A 373 -11.44 -3.27 7.68
C LEU A 373 -10.51 -4.48 7.85
N ASN A 374 -10.65 -5.23 8.93
CA ASN A 374 -9.85 -6.44 9.15
C ASN A 374 -10.08 -7.51 8.09
N MET A 375 -11.30 -7.63 7.56
CA MET A 375 -11.58 -8.58 6.49
C MET A 375 -10.82 -8.18 5.21
N SER A 376 -10.84 -6.91 4.82
CA SER A 376 -10.12 -6.43 3.63
C SER A 376 -8.60 -6.43 3.85
N GLU A 377 -8.12 -5.87 4.94
CA GLU A 377 -6.70 -5.63 5.22
C GLU A 377 -5.96 -6.88 5.68
N SER A 378 -6.49 -7.56 6.70
CA SER A 378 -5.76 -8.67 7.33
C SER A 378 -6.08 -10.04 6.73
N VAL A 379 -7.32 -10.26 6.28
CA VAL A 379 -7.75 -11.58 5.80
C VAL A 379 -7.57 -11.70 4.30
N VAL A 380 -8.18 -10.79 3.53
CA VAL A 380 -8.17 -10.87 2.05
C VAL A 380 -6.77 -10.59 1.51
N MET A 381 -6.14 -9.51 1.95
CA MET A 381 -4.78 -9.17 1.47
C MET A 381 -3.75 -10.25 1.87
N ALA A 382 -3.80 -10.78 3.11
CA ALA A 382 -2.90 -11.84 3.53
C ALA A 382 -3.17 -13.17 2.79
N TYR A 383 -4.41 -13.45 2.41
CA TYR A 383 -4.75 -14.61 1.60
C TYR A 383 -4.23 -14.46 0.17
N LEU A 384 -4.47 -13.31 -0.46
CA LEU A 384 -3.99 -13.01 -1.81
C LEU A 384 -2.46 -12.96 -1.88
N HIS A 385 -1.81 -12.40 -0.85
CA HIS A 385 -0.34 -12.42 -0.72
C HIS A 385 0.20 -13.86 -0.78
N ARG A 386 -0.41 -14.79 -0.04
CA ARG A 386 -0.03 -16.21 -0.09
C ARG A 386 -0.28 -16.83 -1.46
N LEU A 387 -1.43 -16.53 -2.08
CA LEU A 387 -1.74 -17.02 -3.42
C LEU A 387 -0.74 -16.52 -4.47
N SER A 388 -0.31 -15.27 -4.39
CA SER A 388 0.71 -14.72 -5.30
C SER A 388 2.04 -15.45 -5.15
N LEU A 389 2.48 -15.74 -3.92
CA LEU A 389 3.68 -16.56 -3.67
C LEU A 389 3.49 -18.01 -4.13
N ASP A 390 2.35 -18.64 -3.84
CA ASP A 390 2.07 -20.02 -4.25
C ASP A 390 2.08 -20.15 -5.78
N LYS A 391 1.55 -19.15 -6.50
CA LYS A 391 1.59 -19.10 -7.97
C LYS A 391 3.02 -19.01 -8.48
N LEU A 392 3.87 -18.17 -7.87
CA LEU A 392 5.25 -17.99 -8.29
C LEU A 392 6.10 -19.24 -7.98
N TYR A 393 5.96 -19.82 -6.78
CA TYR A 393 6.70 -21.02 -6.38
C TYR A 393 6.14 -22.32 -6.97
N GLY A 394 4.87 -22.34 -7.34
CA GLY A 394 4.21 -23.50 -7.97
C GLY A 394 4.57 -23.69 -9.43
N ASP A 395 4.99 -22.66 -10.11
CA ASP A 395 5.45 -22.74 -11.49
C ASP A 395 6.92 -23.18 -11.57
N LYS A 396 7.15 -24.36 -12.14
CA LYS A 396 8.49 -24.96 -12.26
C LYS A 396 9.46 -24.13 -13.11
N SER A 397 8.97 -23.29 -14.01
CA SER A 397 9.80 -22.41 -14.85
C SER A 397 10.58 -21.39 -14.01
N TRP A 398 10.06 -21.04 -12.82
CA TRP A 398 10.68 -20.12 -11.88
C TRP A 398 11.64 -20.80 -10.89
N ASN A 399 11.83 -22.12 -10.96
CA ASN A 399 12.76 -22.81 -10.06
C ASN A 399 14.17 -22.21 -10.16
N ASN A 400 14.76 -21.93 -8.97
CA ASN A 400 16.09 -21.30 -8.84
C ASN A 400 16.22 -19.86 -9.36
N ARG A 401 15.13 -19.21 -9.75
CA ARG A 401 15.12 -17.81 -10.23
C ARG A 401 14.53 -16.84 -9.21
N ILE A 402 13.93 -17.32 -8.12
CA ILE A 402 13.23 -16.51 -7.12
C ILE A 402 14.13 -16.22 -5.92
N LEU A 403 14.27 -14.96 -5.57
CA LEU A 403 14.82 -14.47 -4.34
C LEU A 403 13.74 -13.67 -3.59
N LEU A 404 13.15 -14.27 -2.55
CA LEU A 404 12.24 -13.55 -1.66
C LEU A 404 13.04 -12.80 -0.59
N ASN A 405 12.94 -11.48 -0.61
CA ASN A 405 13.55 -10.56 0.33
C ASN A 405 12.48 -9.94 1.22
N ALA A 406 12.05 -10.68 2.25
CA ALA A 406 11.01 -10.22 3.16
C ALA A 406 11.63 -9.57 4.40
N GLU A 407 11.09 -8.43 4.82
CA GLU A 407 11.55 -7.62 5.96
C GLU A 407 11.68 -8.45 7.26
N ASN A 408 10.77 -9.40 7.45
CA ASN A 408 10.72 -10.27 8.62
C ASN A 408 11.64 -11.50 8.54
N THR A 409 12.45 -11.65 7.50
CA THR A 409 13.32 -12.82 7.29
C THR A 409 14.24 -13.07 8.49
N LEU A 410 14.80 -12.00 9.07
CA LEU A 410 15.80 -12.05 10.14
C LEU A 410 15.19 -11.72 11.52
N THR A 411 13.97 -12.17 11.80
CA THR A 411 13.36 -12.08 13.14
C THR A 411 13.56 -13.35 13.95
N ASN A 412 13.40 -13.28 15.27
CA ASN A 412 13.34 -14.46 16.14
C ASN A 412 12.16 -15.34 15.73
N GLY A 413 12.40 -16.65 15.51
CA GLY A 413 11.42 -17.55 14.91
C GLY A 413 11.19 -17.31 13.42
N GLY A 414 12.01 -16.46 12.80
CA GLY A 414 11.92 -16.08 11.41
C GLY A 414 12.39 -17.17 10.44
N LYS A 415 12.24 -16.88 9.17
CA LYS A 415 12.57 -17.81 8.07
C LYS A 415 14.05 -18.24 8.10
N TRP A 416 14.96 -17.40 8.57
CA TRP A 416 16.39 -17.67 8.62
C TRP A 416 16.74 -18.90 9.47
N GLU A 417 16.06 -19.14 10.60
CA GLU A 417 16.30 -20.30 11.45
C GLU A 417 15.97 -21.61 10.76
N ASN A 418 14.86 -21.63 10.00
CA ASN A 418 14.46 -22.79 9.22
C ASN A 418 15.44 -23.06 8.08
N VAL A 419 15.89 -22.01 7.39
CA VAL A 419 16.91 -22.10 6.33
C VAL A 419 18.24 -22.58 6.91
N ALA A 420 18.68 -22.01 8.05
CA ALA A 420 19.90 -22.40 8.73
C ALA A 420 19.90 -23.88 9.11
N ARG A 421 18.78 -24.38 9.65
CA ARG A 421 18.61 -25.82 9.99
C ARG A 421 18.59 -26.70 8.75
N LYS A 422 17.81 -26.33 7.74
CA LYS A 422 17.63 -27.14 6.52
C LYS A 422 18.92 -27.34 5.73
N TYR A 423 19.73 -26.28 5.63
CA TYR A 423 20.95 -26.29 4.82
C TYR A 423 22.24 -26.42 5.64
N HIS A 424 22.15 -26.76 6.95
CA HIS A 424 23.28 -26.90 7.86
C HIS A 424 24.26 -25.72 7.77
N ILE A 425 23.70 -24.49 7.79
CA ILE A 425 24.46 -23.26 7.60
C ILE A 425 25.38 -23.02 8.80
N ARG A 426 26.64 -22.66 8.52
CA ARG A 426 27.61 -22.33 9.57
C ARG A 426 27.13 -21.14 10.40
N SER A 427 27.41 -21.13 11.70
CA SER A 427 27.02 -20.08 12.65
C SER A 427 27.47 -18.66 12.25
N MET A 428 28.52 -18.55 11.43
CA MET A 428 28.99 -17.25 10.92
C MET A 428 27.97 -16.50 10.03
N TYR A 429 26.92 -17.16 9.60
CA TYR A 429 25.82 -16.56 8.80
C TYR A 429 24.59 -16.26 9.66
N ASN A 430 24.61 -16.57 10.94
CA ASN A 430 23.52 -16.19 11.83
C ASN A 430 23.50 -14.67 12.02
N PRO A 431 22.34 -14.04 12.11
CA PRO A 431 22.25 -12.64 12.48
C PRO A 431 22.70 -12.45 13.94
N SER A 432 23.43 -11.37 14.18
CA SER A 432 23.81 -10.96 15.53
C SER A 432 22.60 -10.35 16.27
N ASP A 433 22.73 -10.20 17.59
CA ASP A 433 21.69 -9.60 18.42
C ASP A 433 21.34 -8.17 17.97
N VAL A 434 22.33 -7.39 17.48
CA VAL A 434 22.09 -6.03 16.99
C VAL A 434 21.30 -6.01 15.67
N VAL A 435 21.54 -6.97 14.77
CA VAL A 435 20.75 -7.15 13.54
C VAL A 435 19.33 -7.59 13.89
N LEU A 436 19.20 -8.58 14.80
CA LEU A 436 17.89 -9.04 15.27
C LEU A 436 17.09 -7.92 15.94
N ALA A 437 17.72 -7.12 16.80
CA ALA A 437 17.09 -5.99 17.46
C ALA A 437 16.63 -4.93 16.46
N ASN A 438 17.49 -4.55 15.49
CA ASN A 438 17.14 -3.60 14.45
C ASN A 438 15.97 -4.12 13.57
N THR A 439 16.02 -5.39 13.16
CA THR A 439 14.91 -6.01 12.38
C THR A 439 13.62 -6.01 13.19
N TYR A 440 13.70 -6.27 14.48
CA TYR A 440 12.55 -6.28 15.37
C TYR A 440 11.90 -4.89 15.50
N ASP A 441 12.72 -3.84 15.60
CA ASP A 441 12.24 -2.45 15.63
C ASP A 441 11.50 -2.09 14.34
N THR A 442 12.04 -2.50 13.18
CA THR A 442 11.44 -2.19 11.88
C THR A 442 10.13 -2.93 11.64
N VAL A 443 10.11 -4.24 11.87
CA VAL A 443 8.94 -5.11 11.66
C VAL A 443 7.78 -4.78 12.61
N ARG A 444 8.06 -4.17 13.77
CA ARG A 444 7.03 -3.73 14.73
C ARG A 444 6.37 -2.42 14.37
N THR A 445 6.96 -1.67 13.47
CA THR A 445 6.41 -0.41 13.02
C THR A 445 5.16 -0.68 12.18
N ASP A 446 4.04 -0.08 12.58
CA ASP A 446 2.81 -0.14 11.79
C ASP A 446 3.04 0.45 10.39
N THR A 447 2.32 -0.05 9.42
CA THR A 447 2.27 0.54 8.09
C THR A 447 1.66 1.93 8.19
N THR A 448 2.43 2.96 7.86
CA THR A 448 1.98 4.35 7.91
C THR A 448 2.28 5.04 6.57
N LEU A 449 1.42 5.99 6.20
CA LEU A 449 1.62 6.80 4.99
C LEU A 449 2.82 7.74 5.11
N TRP A 450 3.27 8.03 6.34
CA TRP A 450 4.40 8.91 6.67
C TRP A 450 5.05 8.49 7.99
N PHE A 451 6.29 8.90 8.19
CA PHE A 451 6.95 8.77 9.49
C PHE A 451 6.55 9.89 10.45
N THR A 452 6.32 9.56 11.71
CA THR A 452 6.11 10.56 12.77
C THR A 452 7.43 11.18 13.20
N ASP A 453 7.38 12.36 13.88
CA ASP A 453 8.60 13.00 14.41
C ASP A 453 9.36 12.09 15.36
N GLU A 454 8.65 11.37 16.22
CA GLU A 454 9.25 10.42 17.15
C GLU A 454 9.99 9.30 16.40
N GLN A 455 9.41 8.78 15.33
CA GLN A 455 10.04 7.78 14.48
C GLN A 455 11.28 8.32 13.77
N VAL A 456 11.21 9.55 13.23
CA VAL A 456 12.37 10.20 12.59
C VAL A 456 13.48 10.47 13.62
N LEU A 457 13.16 11.01 14.79
CA LEU A 457 14.12 11.27 15.85
C LEU A 457 14.77 10.01 16.41
N SER A 458 14.05 8.88 16.41
CA SER A 458 14.60 7.57 16.81
C SER A 458 15.47 6.91 15.74
N GLY A 459 15.63 7.54 14.58
CA GLY A 459 16.39 6.99 13.43
C GLY A 459 15.71 5.79 12.77
N LEU A 460 14.38 5.65 12.91
CA LEU A 460 13.63 4.54 12.35
C LEU A 460 13.72 4.46 10.81
N PRO A 461 13.65 5.57 10.03
CA PRO A 461 13.81 5.49 8.58
C PRO A 461 15.14 4.85 8.17
N GLU A 462 16.25 5.23 8.80
CA GLU A 462 17.57 4.66 8.57
C GLU A 462 17.64 3.18 8.98
N LYS A 463 16.98 2.80 10.08
CA LYS A 463 16.87 1.40 10.51
C LYS A 463 16.13 0.56 9.47
N VAL A 464 15.07 1.09 8.86
CA VAL A 464 14.29 0.41 7.81
C VAL A 464 15.12 0.26 6.52
N VAL A 465 15.83 1.32 6.12
CA VAL A 465 16.80 1.25 4.99
C VAL A 465 17.84 0.16 5.25
N ALA A 466 18.46 0.16 6.43
CA ALA A 466 19.44 -0.87 6.80
C ALA A 466 18.83 -2.28 6.76
N CYS A 467 17.56 -2.42 7.20
CA CYS A 467 16.86 -3.68 7.15
C CYS A 467 16.76 -4.21 5.71
N GLY A 468 16.41 -3.36 4.75
CA GLY A 468 16.43 -3.72 3.32
C GLY A 468 17.82 -4.17 2.84
N GLN A 469 18.88 -3.48 3.26
CA GLN A 469 20.26 -3.77 2.87
C GLN A 469 20.76 -5.11 3.43
N TYR A 470 20.72 -5.31 4.73
CA TYR A 470 21.28 -6.53 5.33
C TYR A 470 20.42 -7.77 5.10
N THR A 471 19.11 -7.62 4.99
CA THR A 471 18.23 -8.75 4.64
C THR A 471 18.49 -9.22 3.22
N LEU A 472 18.66 -8.30 2.26
CA LEU A 472 19.07 -8.65 0.91
C LEU A 472 20.46 -9.29 0.87
N CYS A 473 21.44 -8.76 1.65
CA CYS A 473 22.76 -9.37 1.77
C CYS A 473 22.67 -10.85 2.19
N TRP A 474 21.92 -11.13 3.25
CA TRP A 474 21.74 -12.48 3.75
C TRP A 474 21.04 -13.40 2.74
N ASN A 475 19.94 -12.92 2.15
CA ASN A 475 19.18 -13.70 1.15
C ASN A 475 20.02 -14.00 -0.09
N LEU A 476 20.85 -13.07 -0.56
CA LEU A 476 21.77 -13.31 -1.69
C LEU A 476 22.84 -14.36 -1.34
N ILE A 477 23.41 -14.35 -0.11
CA ILE A 477 24.33 -15.40 0.33
C ILE A 477 23.63 -16.78 0.26
N MET A 478 22.41 -16.87 0.78
CA MET A 478 21.64 -18.12 0.77
C MET A 478 21.28 -18.56 -0.64
N TYR A 479 20.93 -17.62 -1.50
CA TYR A 479 20.61 -17.88 -2.90
C TYR A 479 21.84 -18.44 -3.66
N ILE A 480 23.00 -17.81 -3.55
CA ILE A 480 24.22 -18.28 -4.18
C ILE A 480 24.61 -19.69 -3.69
N LYS A 481 24.46 -19.95 -2.38
CA LYS A 481 24.72 -21.30 -1.83
C LYS A 481 23.76 -22.35 -2.43
N LYS A 482 22.49 -22.02 -2.60
CA LYS A 482 21.50 -22.89 -3.24
C LYS A 482 21.87 -23.17 -4.69
N LEU A 483 22.26 -22.15 -5.45
CA LEU A 483 22.68 -22.33 -6.85
C LEU A 483 23.90 -23.25 -6.98
N ARG A 484 24.89 -23.06 -6.12
CA ARG A 484 26.12 -23.89 -6.14
C ARG A 484 25.91 -25.35 -5.76
N SER A 485 24.88 -25.65 -4.98
CA SER A 485 24.54 -27.05 -4.68
C SER A 485 23.93 -27.79 -5.88
N ASN A 486 23.52 -27.06 -6.92
CA ASN A 486 22.77 -27.60 -8.06
C ASN A 486 23.53 -27.55 -9.39
N THR A 487 24.77 -27.02 -9.45
CA THR A 487 25.49 -26.81 -10.72
C THR A 487 26.92 -27.34 -10.68
N ASP A 488 27.35 -28.00 -11.76
CA ASP A 488 28.75 -28.36 -12.05
C ASP A 488 29.56 -27.14 -12.55
N ASN A 489 30.77 -26.97 -12.01
CA ASN A 489 31.53 -25.74 -11.91
C ASN A 489 32.53 -25.51 -13.04
N THR A 490 32.24 -24.82 -14.15
CA THR A 490 33.32 -24.49 -15.11
C THR A 490 33.23 -23.18 -15.93
N ASN A 491 32.35 -22.21 -15.67
CA ASN A 491 32.19 -21.03 -16.52
C ASN A 491 32.63 -19.69 -15.85
N GLN A 492 32.93 -18.66 -16.70
CA GLN A 492 33.27 -17.28 -16.28
C GLN A 492 32.26 -16.71 -15.26
N GLY A 493 30.97 -16.97 -15.43
CA GLY A 493 29.93 -16.60 -14.49
C GLY A 493 30.16 -17.17 -13.07
N HIS A 494 30.85 -18.29 -12.94
CA HIS A 494 31.21 -18.85 -11.64
C HIS A 494 32.22 -17.99 -10.89
N GLN A 495 33.20 -17.37 -11.58
CA GLN A 495 34.20 -16.51 -10.94
C GLN A 495 33.55 -15.22 -10.40
N ASP A 496 32.62 -14.64 -11.17
CA ASP A 496 31.92 -13.41 -10.73
C ASP A 496 30.96 -13.71 -9.58
N LEU A 497 30.30 -14.87 -9.57
CA LEU A 497 29.53 -15.33 -8.40
C LEU A 497 30.41 -15.54 -7.17
N MET A 498 31.62 -16.08 -7.31
CA MET A 498 32.55 -16.24 -6.18
C MET A 498 33.05 -14.89 -5.65
N LYS A 499 33.32 -13.92 -6.53
CA LYS A 499 33.69 -12.55 -6.09
C LYS A 499 32.54 -11.90 -5.33
N LEU A 500 31.32 -12.02 -5.88
CA LEU A 500 30.12 -11.52 -5.24
C LEU A 500 29.90 -12.17 -3.87
N GLU A 501 29.98 -13.50 -3.75
CA GLU A 501 29.85 -14.21 -2.48
C GLU A 501 30.85 -13.72 -1.44
N ARG A 502 32.14 -13.54 -1.81
CA ARG A 502 33.17 -13.01 -0.91
C ARG A 502 32.82 -11.60 -0.43
N LYS A 503 32.31 -10.75 -1.32
CA LYS A 503 31.88 -9.39 -0.98
C LYS A 503 30.72 -9.41 0.00
N LEU A 504 29.68 -10.22 -0.29
CA LEU A 504 28.51 -10.39 0.58
C LEU A 504 28.89 -10.89 1.98
N ILE A 505 29.80 -11.88 2.08
CA ILE A 505 30.29 -12.38 3.38
C ILE A 505 31.02 -11.28 4.16
N LYS A 506 31.81 -10.44 3.46
CA LYS A 506 32.49 -9.30 4.09
C LYS A 506 31.47 -8.27 4.60
N ASP A 507 30.47 -7.95 3.80
CA ASP A 507 29.43 -6.99 4.18
C ASP A 507 28.55 -7.55 5.29
N TRP A 508 28.22 -8.86 5.26
CA TRP A 508 27.47 -9.52 6.32
C TRP A 508 28.17 -9.43 7.68
N LYS A 509 29.48 -9.60 7.73
CA LYS A 509 30.24 -9.38 8.98
C LYS A 509 30.10 -7.96 9.48
N ARG A 510 30.19 -6.97 8.59
CA ARG A 510 30.04 -5.55 8.94
C ARG A 510 28.63 -5.22 9.43
N PHE A 511 27.60 -5.80 8.80
CA PHE A 511 26.21 -5.64 9.25
C PHE A 511 26.01 -6.24 10.64
N ASN A 512 26.62 -7.37 10.94
CA ASN A 512 26.55 -7.98 12.27
C ASN A 512 27.29 -7.16 13.35
N GLU A 513 28.28 -6.36 12.99
CA GLU A 513 28.97 -5.43 13.89
C GLU A 513 28.18 -4.11 14.01
N ASN A 514 27.70 -3.57 12.89
CA ASN A 514 26.94 -2.33 12.81
C ASN A 514 25.90 -2.41 11.68
N PRO A 515 24.64 -2.70 11.98
CA PRO A 515 23.59 -2.84 10.96
C PRO A 515 23.36 -1.55 10.14
N LEU A 516 23.68 -0.38 10.70
CA LEU A 516 23.46 0.93 10.07
C LEU A 516 24.67 1.42 9.25
N PHE A 517 25.71 0.62 9.03
CA PHE A 517 26.95 1.11 8.42
C PHE A 517 26.79 1.65 6.98
N MET A 518 25.71 1.29 6.29
CA MET A 518 25.36 1.77 4.95
C MET A 518 24.02 2.53 4.90
N ALA A 519 23.37 2.74 6.01
CA ALA A 519 22.04 3.35 6.04
C ALA A 519 22.04 4.87 5.79
N LYS A 520 23.19 5.53 5.93
CA LYS A 520 23.39 6.93 5.53
C LYS A 520 23.72 6.92 4.03
N LEU A 521 22.68 7.00 3.22
CA LEU A 521 22.73 6.99 1.76
C LEU A 521 23.32 8.28 1.22
#